data_6fdc715110b9f5ad21021ed5971b32be
#
_entry.id   6fdc715110b9f5ad21021ed5971b32be
#
_cell.length_a   1.000
_cell.length_b   1.000
_cell.length_c   1.000
_cell.angle_alpha   90.00
_cell.angle_beta   90.00
_cell.angle_gamma   90.00
#
_symmetry.space_group_name_H-M   'P 1'
#
loop_
_entity.id
_entity.type
_entity.pdbx_description
1 polymer ?
#
loop_
_entity_poly.entity_id
_entity_poly.type
_entity_poly.pdbx_seq_one_letter_code
_entity_poly.pdbx_strand_id
1 'polypeptide(L)'
;MKDKKFPVREKHLSRLKNQIKNGDTLDNMRDNIASDPLLAFAILNEANRNIRNKNNDITSPLHAAAIVGINGIVRLLPNFAPYYLDPKQTSPHLSAFLSEVQTSYEAASIAKLWVSKKQPSGSDDIFWITLFRDTAKWLLWLYAYPTMTRINQRLKKGEAASHVELSELGCRIDEITARLFILWHTPHRIVEGFYSKNVPNSSELQTLAHLAHDIDQLPNLTENKRLTILINNPLIFSYCANKVAHEAHLTGWDSKHLPFLYRVVAASMHCYLSEITYTAHIATVQSARHYNIGGKAPLAQQLLNPDLYLRYAPKPKTPNCPVSSLKKALNKHSLFDTKQKANMALKAITKSIPSLKHCIIFKHANHKTLPLYQSGYEINKVKMVKWNTHSSVFSKLSQQATAVHFSNKTLESAQVSLPYGADKILEKNSQLVLLSTQVTQKETVIFWIETSAAFNQKDYTTLKKIVSAISHRAA
;
A
#
# COMPACT_ATOMS: atom_id res chain seq x y z
N MET A 1 30.97 7.84 -0.56
CA MET A 1 30.58 7.33 -1.88
C MET A 1 31.31 7.98 -3.05
N LYS A 2 31.72 9.27 -2.94
CA LYS A 2 32.41 10.00 -4.00
C LYS A 2 33.62 9.24 -4.57
N ASP A 3 34.42 8.63 -3.70
CA ASP A 3 35.69 7.98 -4.06
C ASP A 3 35.57 6.48 -4.35
N LYS A 4 34.33 5.96 -4.42
CA LYS A 4 34.09 4.57 -4.75
C LYS A 4 34.11 4.39 -6.27
N LYS A 5 34.78 3.31 -6.72
CA LYS A 5 34.76 2.92 -8.12
C LYS A 5 33.34 2.50 -8.53
N PHE A 6 32.95 2.84 -9.75
CA PHE A 6 31.63 2.41 -10.27
C PHE A 6 31.66 0.92 -10.61
N PRO A 7 30.71 0.14 -10.10
CA PRO A 7 30.60 -1.27 -10.46
C PRO A 7 30.11 -1.40 -11.91
N VAL A 8 30.89 -2.06 -12.74
CA VAL A 8 30.58 -2.31 -14.15
C VAL A 8 30.73 -3.81 -14.41
N ARG A 9 29.81 -4.39 -15.20
CA ARG A 9 29.84 -5.82 -15.50
C ARG A 9 31.13 -6.17 -16.25
N GLU A 10 31.86 -7.18 -15.78
CA GLU A 10 33.16 -7.59 -16.37
C GLU A 10 33.04 -7.89 -17.87
N LYS A 11 31.98 -8.56 -18.29
CA LYS A 11 31.72 -8.82 -19.73
C LYS A 11 31.72 -7.54 -20.57
N HIS A 12 31.13 -6.45 -20.05
CA HIS A 12 31.08 -5.17 -20.79
C HIS A 12 32.44 -4.47 -20.79
N LEU A 13 33.16 -4.52 -19.66
CA LEU A 13 34.49 -3.96 -19.58
C LEU A 13 35.49 -4.69 -20.47
N SER A 14 35.51 -6.02 -20.45
CA SER A 14 36.37 -6.83 -21.29
C SER A 14 36.07 -6.63 -22.78
N ARG A 15 34.77 -6.58 -23.14
CA ARG A 15 34.38 -6.27 -24.53
C ARG A 15 34.86 -4.88 -24.95
N LEU A 16 34.69 -3.86 -24.11
CA LEU A 16 35.12 -2.50 -24.40
C LEU A 16 36.62 -2.42 -24.58
N LYS A 17 37.43 -3.05 -23.69
CA LYS A 17 38.88 -3.12 -23.80
C LYS A 17 39.33 -3.79 -25.10
N ASN A 18 38.68 -4.90 -25.49
CA ASN A 18 38.97 -5.60 -26.74
C ASN A 18 38.65 -4.75 -27.96
N GLN A 19 37.49 -4.08 -27.98
CA GLN A 19 37.11 -3.16 -29.03
C GLN A 19 38.13 -2.02 -29.20
N ILE A 20 38.56 -1.43 -28.11
CA ILE A 20 39.61 -0.38 -28.12
C ILE A 20 40.95 -0.94 -28.65
N LYS A 21 41.36 -2.13 -28.20
CA LYS A 21 42.60 -2.78 -28.64
C LYS A 21 42.57 -3.09 -30.14
N ASN A 22 41.39 -3.46 -30.68
CA ASN A 22 41.20 -3.79 -32.09
C ASN A 22 41.09 -2.55 -32.98
N GLY A 23 41.05 -1.34 -32.42
CA GLY A 23 40.85 -0.11 -33.18
C GLY A 23 39.43 0.09 -33.69
N ASP A 24 38.42 -0.51 -33.02
CA ASP A 24 37.02 -0.36 -33.40
C ASP A 24 36.60 1.11 -33.33
N THR A 25 35.62 1.46 -34.15
CA THR A 25 35.01 2.80 -34.12
C THR A 25 34.10 2.96 -32.89
N LEU A 26 33.85 4.21 -32.49
CA LEU A 26 32.92 4.52 -31.40
C LEU A 26 31.52 3.98 -31.68
N ASP A 27 31.07 3.95 -32.94
CA ASP A 27 29.78 3.39 -33.30
C ASP A 27 29.66 1.91 -32.97
N ASN A 28 30.74 1.13 -33.14
CA ASN A 28 30.78 -0.28 -32.74
C ASN A 28 30.74 -0.47 -31.22
N MET A 29 31.13 0.52 -30.44
CA MET A 29 31.11 0.49 -28.98
C MET A 29 29.79 0.96 -28.39
N ARG A 30 28.88 1.59 -29.15
CA ARG A 30 27.63 2.22 -28.69
C ARG A 30 26.77 1.27 -27.87
N ASP A 31 26.46 0.08 -28.42
CA ASP A 31 25.59 -0.89 -27.76
C ASP A 31 26.18 -1.40 -26.45
N ASN A 32 27.51 -1.56 -26.41
CA ASN A 32 28.22 -2.00 -25.21
C ASN A 32 28.19 -0.93 -24.12
N ILE A 33 28.38 0.34 -24.48
CA ILE A 33 28.29 1.48 -23.55
C ILE A 33 26.86 1.62 -23.02
N ALA A 34 25.85 1.55 -23.90
CA ALA A 34 24.46 1.70 -23.51
C ALA A 34 23.92 0.54 -22.64
N SER A 35 24.54 -0.65 -22.74
CA SER A 35 24.08 -1.83 -22.03
C SER A 35 24.51 -1.88 -20.55
N ASP A 36 25.47 -1.04 -20.12
CA ASP A 36 25.85 -0.94 -18.71
C ASP A 36 25.59 0.50 -18.19
N PRO A 37 24.64 0.66 -17.26
CA PRO A 37 24.17 1.97 -16.83
C PRO A 37 25.24 2.80 -16.13
N LEU A 38 26.18 2.18 -15.37
CA LEU A 38 27.22 2.93 -14.68
C LEU A 38 28.40 3.26 -15.59
N LEU A 39 28.66 2.46 -16.62
CA LEU A 39 29.57 2.82 -17.69
C LEU A 39 29.05 4.03 -18.47
N ALA A 40 27.76 3.96 -18.89
CA ALA A 40 27.08 5.06 -19.55
C ALA A 40 27.07 6.35 -18.71
N PHE A 41 26.78 6.24 -17.41
CA PHE A 41 26.78 7.36 -16.47
C PHE A 41 28.15 8.00 -16.30
N ALA A 42 29.20 7.19 -16.19
CA ALA A 42 30.57 7.71 -16.06
C ALA A 42 31.02 8.49 -17.30
N ILE A 43 30.73 7.98 -18.50
CA ILE A 43 31.02 8.65 -19.77
C ILE A 43 30.24 9.95 -19.88
N LEU A 44 28.97 9.94 -19.48
CA LEU A 44 28.12 11.12 -19.48
C LEU A 44 28.68 12.22 -18.58
N ASN A 45 29.11 11.87 -17.37
CA ASN A 45 29.68 12.82 -16.42
C ASN A 45 31.00 13.39 -16.91
N GLU A 46 31.87 12.56 -17.53
CA GLU A 46 33.13 13.02 -18.07
C GLU A 46 32.92 14.02 -19.21
N ALA A 47 31.96 13.77 -20.11
CA ALA A 47 31.64 14.71 -21.18
C ALA A 47 31.16 16.07 -20.63
N ASN A 48 30.43 16.07 -19.55
CA ASN A 48 29.88 17.29 -18.95
C ASN A 48 30.85 18.01 -17.99
N ARG A 49 31.97 17.39 -17.62
CA ARG A 49 32.91 17.91 -16.64
C ARG A 49 33.48 19.32 -16.99
N ASN A 50 33.66 19.58 -18.27
CA ASN A 50 34.25 20.83 -18.77
C ASN A 50 33.21 21.79 -19.38
N ILE A 51 31.91 21.41 -19.39
CA ILE A 51 30.85 22.25 -19.93
C ILE A 51 30.52 23.37 -18.93
N ARG A 52 30.82 24.61 -19.36
CA ARG A 52 30.56 25.81 -18.54
C ARG A 52 29.12 26.31 -18.68
N ASN A 53 28.53 26.15 -19.88
CA ASN A 53 27.17 26.63 -20.14
C ASN A 53 26.15 25.47 -19.92
N LYS A 54 25.34 25.61 -18.89
CA LYS A 54 24.33 24.58 -18.50
C LYS A 54 23.26 24.32 -19.58
N ASN A 55 23.07 25.23 -20.52
CA ASN A 55 22.12 25.05 -21.60
C ASN A 55 22.62 24.08 -22.68
N ASN A 56 23.92 23.77 -22.67
CA ASN A 56 24.57 22.87 -23.64
C ASN A 56 24.87 21.50 -23.03
N ASP A 57 24.19 21.13 -21.92
CA ASP A 57 24.35 19.85 -21.27
C ASP A 57 24.06 18.68 -22.23
N ILE A 58 24.94 17.70 -22.18
CA ILE A 58 24.79 16.45 -22.93
C ILE A 58 24.05 15.46 -22.04
N THR A 59 22.88 15.02 -22.44
CA THR A 59 22.03 14.08 -21.69
C THR A 59 22.11 12.66 -22.23
N SER A 60 22.53 12.47 -23.47
CA SER A 60 22.71 11.17 -24.09
C SER A 60 24.12 10.60 -23.88
N PRO A 61 24.29 9.43 -23.23
CA PRO A 61 25.58 8.76 -23.08
C PRO A 61 26.27 8.44 -24.41
N LEU A 62 25.50 8.21 -25.48
CA LEU A 62 26.05 7.91 -26.78
C LEU A 62 26.65 9.15 -27.44
N HIS A 63 26.02 10.31 -27.28
CA HIS A 63 26.58 11.59 -27.70
C HIS A 63 27.77 11.95 -26.81
N ALA A 64 27.69 11.71 -25.51
CA ALA A 64 28.81 11.91 -24.57
C ALA A 64 30.04 11.08 -24.96
N ALA A 65 29.86 9.82 -25.40
CA ALA A 65 30.97 8.98 -25.85
C ALA A 65 31.68 9.57 -27.07
N ALA A 66 30.92 10.14 -28.01
CA ALA A 66 31.53 10.83 -29.17
C ALA A 66 32.37 12.05 -28.78
N ILE A 67 31.93 12.80 -27.77
CA ILE A 67 32.68 13.98 -27.27
C ILE A 67 33.91 13.57 -26.46
N VAL A 68 33.77 12.59 -25.58
CA VAL A 68 34.88 12.07 -24.74
C VAL A 68 35.94 11.41 -25.61
N GLY A 69 35.54 10.76 -26.67
CA GLY A 69 36.40 10.03 -27.57
C GLY A 69 37.03 8.78 -26.96
N ILE A 70 37.72 7.98 -27.78
CA ILE A 70 38.32 6.71 -27.33
C ILE A 70 39.38 6.96 -26.24
N ASN A 71 40.22 7.96 -26.41
CA ASN A 71 41.25 8.29 -25.41
C ASN A 71 40.65 8.71 -24.07
N GLY A 72 39.55 9.42 -24.06
CA GLY A 72 38.84 9.77 -22.82
C GLY A 72 38.22 8.55 -22.16
N ILE A 73 37.64 7.63 -22.92
CA ILE A 73 37.11 6.36 -22.41
C ILE A 73 38.23 5.53 -21.77
N VAL A 74 39.39 5.43 -22.40
CA VAL A 74 40.57 4.73 -21.86
C VAL A 74 40.95 5.29 -20.48
N ARG A 75 40.96 6.62 -20.32
CA ARG A 75 41.25 7.27 -19.02
C ARG A 75 40.23 6.95 -17.94
N LEU A 76 38.99 6.61 -18.30
CA LEU A 76 37.94 6.24 -17.34
C LEU A 76 38.05 4.78 -16.85
N LEU A 77 38.68 3.87 -17.62
CA LEU A 77 38.74 2.44 -17.29
C LEU A 77 39.26 2.12 -15.89
N PRO A 78 40.27 2.80 -15.32
CA PRO A 78 40.74 2.54 -13.96
C PRO A 78 39.71 2.88 -12.86
N ASN A 79 38.71 3.68 -13.17
CA ASN A 79 37.67 4.11 -12.24
C ASN A 79 36.52 3.09 -12.07
N PHE A 80 36.59 1.99 -12.82
CA PHE A 80 35.57 0.93 -12.73
C PHE A 80 36.03 -0.23 -11.85
N ALA A 81 35.07 -0.81 -11.10
CA ALA A 81 35.25 -2.05 -10.37
C ALA A 81 34.46 -3.15 -11.10
N PRO A 82 35.16 -4.15 -11.68
CA PRO A 82 34.46 -5.23 -12.36
C PRO A 82 33.65 -6.07 -11.40
N TYR A 83 32.45 -6.49 -11.82
CA TYR A 83 31.68 -7.51 -11.12
C TYR A 83 31.26 -8.65 -12.07
N TYR A 84 31.17 -9.82 -11.50
CA TYR A 84 30.81 -11.04 -12.21
C TYR A 84 29.39 -11.47 -11.83
N LEU A 85 28.61 -11.96 -12.80
CA LEU A 85 27.32 -12.56 -12.55
C LEU A 85 27.48 -14.08 -12.53
N ASP A 86 27.48 -14.65 -11.33
CA ASP A 86 27.35 -16.09 -11.15
C ASP A 86 25.97 -16.36 -10.48
N PRO A 87 25.06 -17.06 -11.14
CA PRO A 87 23.74 -17.38 -10.57
C PRO A 87 23.82 -18.15 -9.24
N LYS A 88 24.94 -18.84 -9.00
CA LYS A 88 25.13 -19.67 -7.78
C LYS A 88 25.85 -18.93 -6.66
N GLN A 89 26.56 -17.85 -6.94
CA GLN A 89 27.46 -17.17 -5.99
C GLN A 89 27.24 -15.64 -5.93
N THR A 90 26.14 -15.13 -6.44
CA THR A 90 25.89 -13.68 -6.38
C THR A 90 25.64 -13.24 -4.94
N SER A 91 26.47 -12.32 -4.44
CA SER A 91 26.28 -11.79 -3.07
C SER A 91 24.95 -11.08 -2.92
N PRO A 92 24.36 -11.07 -1.70
CA PRO A 92 23.10 -10.35 -1.45
C PRO A 92 23.17 -8.85 -1.82
N HIS A 93 24.32 -8.20 -1.59
CA HIS A 93 24.56 -6.80 -1.95
C HIS A 93 24.47 -6.59 -3.47
N LEU A 94 25.16 -7.43 -4.23
CA LEU A 94 25.16 -7.37 -5.69
C LEU A 94 23.77 -7.69 -6.26
N SER A 95 23.09 -8.69 -5.70
CA SER A 95 21.72 -9.00 -6.11
C SER A 95 20.76 -7.84 -5.87
N ALA A 96 20.86 -7.15 -4.72
CA ALA A 96 20.04 -5.99 -4.41
C ALA A 96 20.35 -4.80 -5.34
N PHE A 97 21.65 -4.54 -5.60
CA PHE A 97 22.08 -3.55 -6.56
C PHE A 97 21.49 -3.81 -7.96
N LEU A 98 21.63 -5.03 -8.47
CA LEU A 98 21.11 -5.40 -9.80
C LEU A 98 19.61 -5.29 -9.89
N SER A 99 18.89 -5.67 -8.81
CA SER A 99 17.44 -5.52 -8.73
C SER A 99 17.02 -4.06 -8.77
N GLU A 100 17.77 -3.18 -8.15
CA GLU A 100 17.49 -1.74 -8.15
C GLU A 100 17.76 -1.12 -9.54
N VAL A 101 18.88 -1.49 -10.18
CA VAL A 101 19.17 -1.08 -11.56
C VAL A 101 18.08 -1.52 -12.53
N GLN A 102 17.60 -2.75 -12.40
CA GLN A 102 16.47 -3.25 -13.22
C GLN A 102 15.21 -2.42 -13.02
N THR A 103 14.85 -2.11 -11.76
CA THR A 103 13.70 -1.24 -11.44
C THR A 103 13.82 0.12 -12.12
N SER A 104 15.04 0.69 -12.15
CA SER A 104 15.30 1.99 -12.79
C SER A 104 15.20 1.92 -14.32
N TYR A 105 15.57 0.79 -14.94
CA TYR A 105 15.34 0.57 -16.37
C TYR A 105 13.85 0.48 -16.72
N GLU A 106 13.08 -0.20 -15.89
CA GLU A 106 11.63 -0.29 -16.06
C GLU A 106 10.97 1.09 -15.90
N ALA A 107 11.40 1.87 -14.88
CA ALA A 107 10.97 3.25 -14.70
C ALA A 107 11.30 4.13 -15.93
N ALA A 108 12.54 4.03 -16.42
CA ALA A 108 13.00 4.78 -17.58
C ALA A 108 12.21 4.43 -18.86
N SER A 109 11.90 3.15 -19.05
CA SER A 109 11.07 2.68 -20.18
C SER A 109 9.63 3.21 -20.10
N ILE A 110 9.05 3.23 -18.90
CA ILE A 110 7.72 3.80 -18.65
C ILE A 110 7.73 5.31 -18.98
N ALA A 111 8.69 6.06 -18.43
CA ALA A 111 8.80 7.49 -18.67
C ALA A 111 8.99 7.83 -20.14
N LYS A 112 9.88 7.09 -20.83
CA LYS A 112 10.13 7.24 -22.28
C LYS A 112 8.84 7.03 -23.08
N LEU A 113 8.09 5.97 -22.80
CA LEU A 113 6.87 5.66 -23.56
C LEU A 113 5.78 6.69 -23.31
N TRP A 114 5.62 7.21 -22.09
CA TRP A 114 4.68 8.29 -21.81
C TRP A 114 5.06 9.56 -22.57
N VAL A 115 6.33 9.98 -22.49
CA VAL A 115 6.79 11.19 -23.19
C VAL A 115 6.69 11.04 -24.71
N SER A 116 7.04 9.88 -25.26
CA SER A 116 6.98 9.66 -26.73
C SER A 116 5.56 9.80 -27.29
N LYS A 117 4.53 9.52 -26.50
CA LYS A 117 3.13 9.74 -26.89
C LYS A 117 2.70 11.21 -26.84
N LYS A 118 3.23 11.99 -25.89
CA LYS A 118 2.92 13.42 -25.76
C LYS A 118 3.79 14.25 -26.70
N GLN A 119 5.09 13.97 -26.72
CA GLN A 119 6.10 14.69 -27.50
C GLN A 119 7.24 13.74 -27.88
N PRO A 120 7.30 13.23 -29.11
CA PRO A 120 8.33 12.27 -29.53
C PRO A 120 9.76 12.80 -29.35
N SER A 121 9.99 14.08 -29.62
CA SER A 121 11.29 14.73 -29.40
C SER A 121 11.59 14.81 -27.90
N GLY A 122 12.79 14.35 -27.51
CA GLY A 122 13.23 14.38 -26.10
C GLY A 122 12.87 13.14 -25.26
N SER A 123 12.22 12.13 -25.85
CA SER A 123 11.89 10.89 -25.12
C SER A 123 13.14 10.11 -24.69
N ASP A 124 14.22 10.15 -25.47
CA ASP A 124 15.49 9.52 -25.10
C ASP A 124 16.17 10.25 -23.94
N ASP A 125 16.11 11.57 -23.89
CA ASP A 125 16.63 12.33 -22.76
C ASP A 125 15.92 11.95 -21.45
N ILE A 126 14.59 11.85 -21.49
CA ILE A 126 13.79 11.43 -20.32
C ILE A 126 14.12 10.01 -19.90
N PHE A 127 14.41 9.11 -20.83
CA PHE A 127 14.89 7.77 -20.49
C PHE A 127 16.14 7.83 -19.61
N TRP A 128 17.17 8.56 -20.05
CA TRP A 128 18.43 8.65 -19.32
C TRP A 128 18.28 9.43 -17.99
N ILE A 129 17.52 10.52 -17.99
CA ILE A 129 17.20 11.28 -16.77
C ILE A 129 16.52 10.36 -15.73
N THR A 130 15.57 9.54 -16.17
CA THR A 130 14.85 8.63 -15.28
C THR A 130 15.74 7.48 -14.81
N LEU A 131 16.51 6.88 -15.71
CA LEU A 131 17.43 5.80 -15.38
C LEU A 131 18.42 6.21 -14.29
N PHE A 132 19.08 7.36 -14.47
CA PHE A 132 20.10 7.80 -13.53
C PHE A 132 19.57 8.39 -12.24
N ARG A 133 18.28 8.67 -12.13
CA ARG A 133 17.66 9.19 -10.92
C ARG A 133 18.01 8.38 -9.67
N ASP A 134 18.12 7.06 -9.78
CA ASP A 134 18.40 6.15 -8.67
C ASP A 134 19.88 5.81 -8.47
N THR A 135 20.81 6.48 -9.16
CA THR A 135 22.25 6.12 -9.12
C THR A 135 22.81 6.07 -7.70
N ALA A 136 22.46 7.04 -6.84
CA ALA A 136 22.89 6.99 -5.44
C ALA A 136 22.29 5.79 -4.69
N LYS A 137 21.05 5.44 -4.98
CA LYS A 137 20.35 4.30 -4.38
C LYS A 137 21.00 2.98 -4.80
N TRP A 138 21.44 2.85 -6.06
CA TRP A 138 22.22 1.70 -6.53
C TRP A 138 23.47 1.50 -5.70
N LEU A 139 24.23 2.59 -5.48
CA LEU A 139 25.48 2.55 -4.70
C LEU A 139 25.22 2.31 -3.21
N LEU A 140 24.13 2.83 -2.66
CA LEU A 140 23.72 2.55 -1.29
C LEU A 140 23.42 1.06 -1.09
N TRP A 141 22.73 0.38 -2.01
CA TRP A 141 22.52 -1.06 -1.95
C TRP A 141 23.83 -1.84 -1.95
N LEU A 142 24.82 -1.38 -2.70
CA LEU A 142 26.12 -2.05 -2.76
C LEU A 142 27.00 -1.79 -1.53
N TYR A 143 27.05 -0.55 -1.05
CA TYR A 143 28.00 -0.11 -0.03
C TYR A 143 27.41 0.10 1.37
N ALA A 144 26.07 0.19 1.48
CA ALA A 144 25.34 0.38 2.72
C ALA A 144 24.18 -0.62 2.86
N TYR A 145 24.39 -1.85 2.42
CA TYR A 145 23.39 -2.91 2.33
C TYR A 145 22.59 -3.13 3.62
N PRO A 146 23.18 -3.21 4.84
CA PRO A 146 22.41 -3.39 6.06
C PRO A 146 21.41 -2.25 6.31
N THR A 147 21.80 -1.01 6.05
CA THR A 147 20.92 0.17 6.19
C THR A 147 19.80 0.14 5.18
N MET A 148 20.11 -0.15 3.91
CA MET A 148 19.09 -0.27 2.86
C MET A 148 18.11 -1.42 3.11
N THR A 149 18.58 -2.50 3.72
CA THR A 149 17.72 -3.62 4.13
C THR A 149 16.72 -3.20 5.20
N ARG A 150 17.16 -2.44 6.23
CA ARG A 150 16.26 -1.89 7.26
C ARG A 150 15.24 -0.92 6.65
N ILE A 151 15.68 -0.01 5.78
CA ILE A 151 14.79 0.90 5.05
C ILE A 151 13.72 0.10 4.30
N ASN A 152 14.12 -0.88 3.50
CA ASN A 152 13.19 -1.68 2.70
C ASN A 152 12.19 -2.48 3.57
N GLN A 153 12.64 -3.03 4.70
CA GLN A 153 11.75 -3.72 5.64
C GLN A 153 10.69 -2.80 6.25
N ARG A 154 11.06 -1.55 6.56
CA ARG A 154 10.14 -0.55 7.11
C ARG A 154 9.14 -0.06 6.05
N LEU A 155 9.60 0.17 4.82
CA LEU A 155 8.72 0.50 3.69
C LEU A 155 7.68 -0.60 3.42
N LYS A 156 8.09 -1.88 3.46
CA LYS A 156 7.17 -3.03 3.34
C LYS A 156 6.12 -3.11 4.46
N LYS A 157 6.38 -2.50 5.62
CA LYS A 157 5.41 -2.36 6.71
C LYS A 157 4.44 -1.19 6.50
N GLY A 158 4.63 -0.40 5.45
CA GLY A 158 3.79 0.75 5.12
C GLY A 158 4.22 2.07 5.78
N GLU A 159 5.45 2.15 6.32
CA GLU A 159 5.99 3.42 6.83
C GLU A 159 6.29 4.37 5.68
N ALA A 160 6.10 5.68 5.90
CA ALA A 160 6.38 6.69 4.88
C ALA A 160 7.88 6.77 4.54
N ALA A 161 8.23 6.73 3.25
CA ALA A 161 9.62 6.71 2.79
C ALA A 161 10.45 7.89 3.33
N SER A 162 9.89 9.11 3.32
CA SER A 162 10.56 10.30 3.85
C SER A 162 10.94 10.17 5.33
N HIS A 163 10.08 9.57 6.14
CA HIS A 163 10.34 9.35 7.57
C HIS A 163 11.40 8.25 7.78
N VAL A 164 11.30 7.16 7.02
CA VAL A 164 12.24 6.04 7.12
C VAL A 164 13.65 6.46 6.70
N GLU A 165 13.78 7.14 5.55
CA GLU A 165 15.06 7.61 5.04
C GLU A 165 15.72 8.61 5.99
N LEU A 166 14.94 9.57 6.52
CA LEU A 166 15.46 10.56 7.48
C LEU A 166 15.96 9.88 8.77
N SER A 167 15.24 8.88 9.29
CA SER A 167 15.61 8.18 10.53
C SER A 167 16.82 7.26 10.35
N GLU A 168 17.02 6.63 9.17
CA GLU A 168 18.08 5.66 8.92
C GLU A 168 19.36 6.30 8.32
N LEU A 169 19.21 7.39 7.55
CA LEU A 169 20.31 8.03 6.82
C LEU A 169 20.59 9.48 7.29
N GLY A 170 19.70 10.07 8.09
CA GLY A 170 19.77 11.49 8.48
C GLY A 170 19.35 12.48 7.38
N CYS A 171 19.02 12.00 6.18
CA CYS A 171 18.53 12.80 5.05
C CYS A 171 17.79 11.89 4.05
N ARG A 172 17.08 12.49 3.08
CA ARG A 172 16.43 11.73 2.03
C ARG A 172 17.40 11.25 0.97
N ILE A 173 17.13 10.11 0.35
CA ILE A 173 17.97 9.57 -0.74
C ILE A 173 18.05 10.54 -1.91
N ASP A 174 16.98 11.24 -2.24
CA ASP A 174 16.98 12.27 -3.28
C ASP A 174 17.97 13.41 -2.98
N GLU A 175 18.14 13.79 -1.71
CA GLU A 175 19.12 14.82 -1.30
C GLU A 175 20.57 14.32 -1.45
N ILE A 176 20.81 13.05 -1.09
CA ILE A 176 22.11 12.41 -1.32
C ILE A 176 22.41 12.39 -2.81
N THR A 177 21.44 11.99 -3.62
CA THR A 177 21.58 11.90 -5.09
C THR A 177 21.93 13.25 -5.68
N ALA A 178 21.17 14.29 -5.35
CA ALA A 178 21.41 15.64 -5.85
C ALA A 178 22.82 16.15 -5.51
N ARG A 179 23.29 15.93 -4.27
CA ARG A 179 24.64 16.31 -3.85
C ARG A 179 25.74 15.53 -4.58
N LEU A 180 25.57 14.23 -4.77
CA LEU A 180 26.53 13.40 -5.50
C LEU A 180 26.58 13.81 -6.97
N PHE A 181 25.47 14.13 -7.60
CA PHE A 181 25.40 14.56 -8.99
C PHE A 181 26.18 15.86 -9.24
N ILE A 182 26.10 16.82 -8.32
CA ILE A 182 26.90 18.03 -8.37
C ILE A 182 28.42 17.69 -8.30
N LEU A 183 28.79 16.77 -7.40
CA LEU A 183 30.20 16.35 -7.23
C LEU A 183 30.72 15.54 -8.42
N TRP A 184 29.87 14.86 -9.16
CA TRP A 184 30.23 14.04 -10.32
C TRP A 184 30.13 14.78 -11.65
N HIS A 185 29.76 16.07 -11.62
CA HIS A 185 29.52 16.87 -12.82
C HIS A 185 28.40 16.28 -13.72
N THR A 186 27.40 15.69 -13.10
CA THR A 186 26.23 15.16 -13.81
C THR A 186 25.50 16.30 -14.53
N PRO A 187 24.98 16.09 -15.75
CA PRO A 187 24.26 17.10 -16.50
C PRO A 187 23.21 17.83 -15.66
N HIS A 188 23.16 19.14 -15.76
CA HIS A 188 22.24 19.98 -14.97
C HIS A 188 20.79 19.56 -15.16
N ARG A 189 20.42 19.18 -16.37
CA ARG A 189 19.07 18.71 -16.72
C ARG A 189 18.63 17.48 -15.92
N ILE A 190 19.56 16.58 -15.57
CA ILE A 190 19.32 15.43 -14.68
C ILE A 190 19.15 15.91 -13.24
N VAL A 191 20.00 16.83 -12.79
CA VAL A 191 19.97 17.42 -11.44
C VAL A 191 18.67 18.22 -11.21
N GLU A 192 18.16 18.89 -12.24
CA GLU A 192 16.88 19.62 -12.19
C GLU A 192 15.69 18.77 -11.79
N GLY A 193 15.73 17.47 -12.05
CA GLY A 193 14.73 16.50 -11.61
C GLY A 193 14.55 16.39 -10.09
N PHE A 194 15.48 16.97 -9.31
CA PHE A 194 15.44 16.99 -7.83
C PHE A 194 15.09 18.36 -7.25
N TYR A 195 15.03 19.40 -8.06
CA TYR A 195 14.72 20.74 -7.57
C TYR A 195 13.21 20.89 -7.28
N SER A 196 12.88 21.55 -6.18
CA SER A 196 11.49 21.78 -5.76
C SER A 196 10.63 22.51 -6.80
N LYS A 197 11.26 23.32 -7.67
CA LYS A 197 10.55 23.95 -8.79
C LYS A 197 10.01 22.95 -9.84
N ASN A 198 10.62 21.75 -9.96
CA ASN A 198 10.29 20.75 -10.96
C ASN A 198 9.63 19.49 -10.35
N VAL A 199 9.74 19.32 -9.03
CA VAL A 199 9.14 18.20 -8.31
C VAL A 199 7.88 18.69 -7.57
N PRO A 200 6.71 18.09 -7.80
CA PRO A 200 5.49 18.47 -7.10
C PRO A 200 5.60 18.08 -5.61
N ASN A 201 5.09 18.93 -4.74
CA ASN A 201 4.88 18.58 -3.34
C ASN A 201 3.62 17.72 -3.15
N SER A 202 3.36 17.25 -1.93
CA SER A 202 2.22 16.35 -1.65
C SER A 202 0.87 16.99 -1.96
N SER A 203 0.69 18.26 -1.68
CA SER A 203 -0.55 19.00 -1.97
C SER A 203 -0.76 19.19 -3.48
N GLU A 204 0.30 19.57 -4.20
CA GLU A 204 0.29 19.69 -5.66
C GLU A 204 -0.03 18.34 -6.34
N LEU A 205 0.57 17.24 -5.85
CA LEU A 205 0.26 15.88 -6.34
C LEU A 205 -1.19 15.50 -6.12
N GLN A 206 -1.77 15.84 -4.95
CA GLN A 206 -3.18 15.60 -4.68
C GLN A 206 -4.07 16.37 -5.64
N THR A 207 -3.80 17.66 -5.83
CA THR A 207 -4.58 18.50 -6.76
C THR A 207 -4.48 17.97 -8.19
N LEU A 208 -3.27 17.60 -8.66
CA LEU A 208 -3.08 17.02 -9.99
C LEU A 208 -3.85 15.68 -10.16
N ALA A 209 -3.83 14.83 -9.14
CA ALA A 209 -4.58 13.58 -9.19
C ALA A 209 -6.10 13.80 -9.21
N HIS A 210 -6.59 14.88 -8.56
CA HIS A 210 -8.01 15.23 -8.60
C HIS A 210 -8.47 15.73 -9.97
N LEU A 211 -7.60 16.31 -10.78
CA LEU A 211 -7.95 16.69 -12.16
C LEU A 211 -8.39 15.50 -13.01
N ALA A 212 -7.85 14.30 -12.72
CA ALA A 212 -8.17 13.04 -13.38
C ALA A 212 -8.91 12.08 -12.43
N HIS A 213 -9.84 12.62 -11.60
CA HIS A 213 -10.53 11.82 -10.59
C HIS A 213 -11.46 10.76 -11.20
N ASP A 214 -12.16 11.11 -12.25
CA ASP A 214 -13.09 10.22 -12.94
C ASP A 214 -12.35 9.33 -13.94
N ILE A 215 -12.63 8.03 -13.89
CA ILE A 215 -11.91 7.01 -14.69
C ILE A 215 -12.28 7.13 -16.16
N ASP A 216 -13.55 7.42 -16.44
CA ASP A 216 -14.14 7.40 -17.78
C ASP A 216 -14.20 8.79 -18.45
N GLN A 217 -13.56 9.79 -17.81
CA GLN A 217 -13.51 11.16 -18.31
C GLN A 217 -12.08 11.63 -18.53
N LEU A 218 -11.91 12.56 -19.46
CA LEU A 218 -10.65 13.27 -19.62
C LEU A 218 -10.40 14.18 -18.42
N PRO A 219 -9.14 14.38 -18.02
CA PRO A 219 -8.79 15.25 -16.92
C PRO A 219 -9.32 16.68 -17.09
N ASN A 220 -9.73 17.30 -16.00
CA ASN A 220 -10.09 18.70 -15.98
C ASN A 220 -8.88 19.58 -16.24
N LEU A 221 -9.10 20.75 -16.82
CA LEU A 221 -8.08 21.78 -16.99
C LEU A 221 -7.90 22.56 -15.67
N THR A 222 -6.72 23.14 -15.48
CA THR A 222 -6.41 23.97 -14.32
C THR A 222 -5.95 25.38 -14.75
N GLU A 223 -6.41 26.40 -14.04
CA GLU A 223 -5.94 27.78 -14.20
C GLU A 223 -4.76 28.11 -13.28
N ASN A 224 -4.39 27.21 -12.38
CA ASN A 224 -3.27 27.41 -11.47
C ASN A 224 -1.94 27.38 -12.24
N LYS A 225 -1.27 28.53 -12.31
CA LYS A 225 0.01 28.71 -13.03
C LYS A 225 1.08 27.69 -12.61
N ARG A 226 1.18 27.39 -11.32
CA ARG A 226 2.17 26.45 -10.82
C ARG A 226 1.87 25.01 -11.29
N LEU A 227 0.60 24.59 -11.22
CA LEU A 227 0.18 23.27 -11.72
C LEU A 227 0.35 23.18 -13.23
N THR A 228 0.06 24.23 -13.97
CA THR A 228 0.26 24.30 -15.42
C THR A 228 1.74 24.12 -15.78
N ILE A 229 2.66 24.73 -15.03
CA ILE A 229 4.10 24.54 -15.21
C ILE A 229 4.47 23.07 -14.96
N LEU A 230 3.99 22.45 -13.89
CA LEU A 230 4.28 21.04 -13.55
C LEU A 230 3.71 20.09 -14.61
N ILE A 231 2.48 20.28 -15.08
CA ILE A 231 1.83 19.46 -16.11
C ILE A 231 2.62 19.48 -17.43
N ASN A 232 3.19 20.63 -17.79
CA ASN A 232 3.92 20.81 -19.02
C ASN A 232 5.41 20.45 -18.91
N ASN A 233 5.91 20.18 -17.69
CA ASN A 233 7.30 19.82 -17.48
C ASN A 233 7.51 18.30 -17.68
N PRO A 234 8.32 17.85 -18.66
CA PRO A 234 8.57 16.42 -18.90
C PRO A 234 9.16 15.67 -17.68
N LEU A 235 9.80 16.38 -16.74
CA LEU A 235 10.37 15.78 -15.54
C LEU A 235 9.31 15.15 -14.61
N ILE A 236 8.02 15.53 -14.74
CA ILE A 236 6.93 14.88 -13.99
C ILE A 236 6.77 13.41 -14.39
N PHE A 237 7.02 13.08 -15.66
CA PHE A 237 6.98 11.69 -16.12
C PHE A 237 8.11 10.86 -15.51
N SER A 238 9.33 11.44 -15.45
CA SER A 238 10.46 10.81 -14.76
C SER A 238 10.14 10.56 -13.28
N TYR A 239 9.59 11.55 -12.59
CA TYR A 239 9.20 11.43 -11.19
C TYR A 239 8.12 10.34 -10.98
N CYS A 240 7.03 10.41 -11.73
CA CYS A 240 5.93 9.45 -11.58
C CYS A 240 6.32 8.03 -12.00
N ALA A 241 7.06 7.86 -13.10
CA ALA A 241 7.50 6.55 -13.56
C ALA A 241 8.44 5.87 -12.55
N ASN A 242 9.36 6.62 -11.95
CA ASN A 242 10.22 6.12 -10.89
C ASN A 242 9.38 5.62 -9.71
N LYS A 243 8.40 6.42 -9.23
CA LYS A 243 7.52 6.01 -8.14
C LYS A 243 6.65 4.81 -8.50
N VAL A 244 6.12 4.74 -9.74
CA VAL A 244 5.32 3.61 -10.23
C VAL A 244 6.14 2.31 -10.24
N ALA A 245 7.35 2.31 -10.79
CA ALA A 245 8.17 1.11 -10.87
C ALA A 245 8.58 0.61 -9.47
N HIS A 246 8.98 1.51 -8.57
CA HIS A 246 9.32 1.16 -7.19
C HIS A 246 8.11 0.64 -6.41
N GLU A 247 6.95 1.27 -6.53
CA GLU A 247 5.72 0.85 -5.87
C GLU A 247 5.26 -0.52 -6.38
N ALA A 248 5.27 -0.72 -7.70
CA ALA A 248 4.90 -2.00 -8.30
C ALA A 248 5.84 -3.15 -7.87
N HIS A 249 7.15 -2.88 -7.71
CA HIS A 249 8.07 -3.85 -7.15
C HIS A 249 7.92 -4.10 -5.65
N LEU A 250 7.47 -3.11 -4.90
CA LEU A 250 7.32 -3.21 -3.45
C LEU A 250 6.05 -3.95 -3.05
N THR A 251 4.93 -3.64 -3.70
CA THR A 251 3.58 -4.06 -3.30
C THR A 251 2.82 -4.82 -4.39
N GLY A 252 3.23 -4.72 -5.66
CA GLY A 252 2.56 -5.32 -6.82
C GLY A 252 1.80 -4.30 -7.67
N TRP A 253 1.31 -4.76 -8.82
CA TRP A 253 0.49 -3.94 -9.73
C TRP A 253 -0.91 -3.60 -9.17
N ASP A 254 -1.35 -4.28 -8.14
CA ASP A 254 -2.61 -4.04 -7.42
C ASP A 254 -2.46 -3.02 -6.27
N SER A 255 -1.31 -2.36 -6.16
CA SER A 255 -1.07 -1.34 -5.14
C SER A 255 -2.10 -0.21 -5.21
N LYS A 256 -2.60 0.18 -4.03
CA LYS A 256 -3.55 1.31 -3.87
C LYS A 256 -2.94 2.67 -4.24
N HIS A 257 -1.62 2.77 -4.30
CA HIS A 257 -0.91 4.01 -4.61
C HIS A 257 -0.71 4.23 -6.11
N LEU A 258 -0.73 3.17 -6.91
CA LEU A 258 -0.54 3.27 -8.36
C LEU A 258 -1.62 4.10 -9.07
N PRO A 259 -2.94 3.92 -8.79
CA PRO A 259 -3.97 4.75 -9.42
C PRO A 259 -3.79 6.25 -9.16
N PHE A 260 -3.27 6.61 -8.00
CA PHE A 260 -2.96 8.01 -7.67
C PHE A 260 -1.87 8.57 -8.60
N LEU A 261 -0.77 7.85 -8.78
CA LEU A 261 0.33 8.25 -9.66
C LEU A 261 -0.10 8.29 -11.13
N TYR A 262 -0.91 7.31 -11.57
CA TYR A 262 -1.45 7.29 -12.92
C TYR A 262 -2.37 8.47 -13.21
N ARG A 263 -3.16 8.93 -12.23
CA ARG A 263 -3.99 10.15 -12.35
C ARG A 263 -3.16 11.41 -12.58
N VAL A 264 -2.04 11.55 -11.86
CA VAL A 264 -1.12 12.67 -12.06
C VAL A 264 -0.58 12.67 -13.49
N VAL A 265 -0.22 11.51 -14.02
CA VAL A 265 0.28 11.37 -15.41
C VAL A 265 -0.85 11.61 -16.39
N ALA A 266 -2.06 11.11 -16.16
CA ALA A 266 -3.23 11.33 -17.01
C ALA A 266 -3.55 12.84 -17.12
N ALA A 267 -3.50 13.58 -15.99
CA ALA A 267 -3.64 15.02 -15.99
C ALA A 267 -2.56 15.71 -16.84
N SER A 268 -1.30 15.25 -16.75
CA SER A 268 -0.20 15.81 -17.53
C SER A 268 -0.27 15.49 -19.02
N MET A 269 -0.84 14.34 -19.39
CA MET A 269 -1.00 13.92 -20.78
C MET A 269 -2.35 14.32 -21.39
N HIS A 270 -3.29 14.74 -20.55
CA HIS A 270 -4.69 14.99 -20.90
C HIS A 270 -5.30 13.81 -21.67
N CYS A 271 -5.21 12.62 -21.10
CA CYS A 271 -5.72 11.37 -21.65
C CYS A 271 -6.42 10.52 -20.58
N TYR A 272 -7.06 9.43 -20.98
CA TYR A 272 -7.76 8.53 -20.08
C TYR A 272 -6.78 7.77 -19.18
N LEU A 273 -7.23 7.47 -17.95
CA LEU A 273 -6.45 6.70 -16.98
C LEU A 273 -6.07 5.30 -17.50
N SER A 274 -6.96 4.66 -18.26
CA SER A 274 -6.72 3.36 -18.89
C SER A 274 -5.53 3.37 -19.85
N GLU A 275 -5.34 4.46 -20.60
CA GLU A 275 -4.22 4.61 -21.52
C GLU A 275 -2.88 4.69 -20.78
N ILE A 276 -2.85 5.40 -19.65
CA ILE A 276 -1.65 5.51 -18.82
C ILE A 276 -1.27 4.16 -18.24
N THR A 277 -2.24 3.42 -17.69
CA THR A 277 -2.01 2.09 -17.15
C THR A 277 -1.52 1.11 -18.20
N TYR A 278 -2.21 1.05 -19.34
CA TYR A 278 -1.84 0.20 -20.47
C TYR A 278 -0.43 0.48 -20.99
N THR A 279 -0.08 1.75 -21.16
CA THR A 279 1.26 2.13 -21.64
C THR A 279 2.36 1.81 -20.63
N ALA A 280 2.10 1.95 -19.32
CA ALA A 280 3.05 1.53 -18.30
C ALA A 280 3.32 0.02 -18.38
N HIS A 281 2.27 -0.80 -18.53
CA HIS A 281 2.43 -2.24 -18.68
C HIS A 281 3.22 -2.62 -19.95
N ILE A 282 2.90 -2.03 -21.09
CA ILE A 282 3.66 -2.27 -22.34
C ILE A 282 5.14 -1.88 -22.20
N ALA A 283 5.41 -0.74 -21.57
CA ALA A 283 6.78 -0.27 -21.36
C ALA A 283 7.60 -1.27 -20.54
N THR A 284 7.01 -1.89 -19.51
CA THR A 284 7.72 -2.90 -18.70
C THR A 284 7.96 -4.19 -19.50
N VAL A 285 7.05 -4.59 -20.39
CA VAL A 285 7.28 -5.73 -21.30
C VAL A 285 8.43 -5.43 -22.27
N GLN A 286 8.49 -4.23 -22.83
CA GLN A 286 9.59 -3.80 -23.68
C GLN A 286 10.92 -3.76 -22.91
N SER A 287 10.92 -3.20 -21.69
CA SER A 287 12.08 -3.18 -20.82
C SER A 287 12.62 -4.59 -20.54
N ALA A 288 11.76 -5.55 -20.22
CA ALA A 288 12.15 -6.93 -19.92
C ALA A 288 12.81 -7.64 -21.12
N ARG A 289 12.49 -7.24 -22.36
CA ARG A 289 13.12 -7.76 -23.59
C ARG A 289 14.55 -7.21 -23.78
N HIS A 290 14.79 -5.98 -23.39
CA HIS A 290 16.06 -5.29 -23.59
C HIS A 290 17.02 -5.40 -22.41
N TYR A 291 16.48 -5.45 -21.18
CA TYR A 291 17.28 -5.46 -19.96
C TYR A 291 16.68 -6.44 -18.96
N ASN A 292 17.30 -7.61 -18.87
CA ASN A 292 16.97 -8.63 -17.86
C ASN A 292 18.28 -9.21 -17.31
N ILE A 293 18.62 -8.81 -16.09
CA ILE A 293 19.89 -9.20 -15.46
C ILE A 293 19.73 -10.46 -14.59
N GLY A 294 18.53 -11.03 -14.46
CA GLY A 294 18.31 -12.28 -13.74
C GLY A 294 18.34 -12.16 -12.21
N GLY A 295 18.40 -10.94 -11.63
CA GLY A 295 18.43 -10.75 -10.18
C GLY A 295 17.05 -10.74 -9.52
N LYS A 296 16.03 -10.25 -10.20
CA LYS A 296 14.66 -10.13 -9.75
C LYS A 296 13.69 -10.37 -10.90
N ALA A 297 12.53 -10.92 -10.59
CA ALA A 297 11.49 -11.05 -11.60
C ALA A 297 11.10 -9.68 -12.15
N PRO A 298 11.16 -9.43 -13.47
CA PRO A 298 10.76 -8.16 -14.06
C PRO A 298 9.27 -7.90 -13.84
N LEU A 299 8.87 -6.62 -13.81
CA LEU A 299 7.47 -6.21 -13.66
C LEU A 299 6.55 -6.84 -14.72
N ALA A 300 7.07 -7.03 -15.93
CA ALA A 300 6.35 -7.74 -17.00
C ALA A 300 5.97 -9.17 -16.62
N GLN A 301 6.83 -9.89 -15.89
CA GLN A 301 6.53 -11.25 -15.45
C GLN A 301 5.41 -11.27 -14.41
N GLN A 302 5.32 -10.23 -13.57
CA GLN A 302 4.23 -10.10 -12.61
C GLN A 302 2.87 -9.92 -13.27
N LEU A 303 2.82 -9.33 -14.47
CA LEU A 303 1.59 -9.23 -15.26
C LEU A 303 1.12 -10.59 -15.81
N LEU A 304 2.04 -11.51 -16.06
CA LEU A 304 1.76 -12.79 -16.70
C LEU A 304 1.54 -13.93 -15.70
N ASN A 305 1.93 -13.73 -14.44
CA ASN A 305 1.86 -14.77 -13.41
C ASN A 305 0.68 -14.53 -12.46
N PRO A 306 -0.45 -15.26 -12.63
CA PRO A 306 -1.62 -15.12 -11.77
C PRO A 306 -1.32 -15.47 -10.31
N ASP A 307 -0.37 -16.37 -10.03
CA ASP A 307 0.01 -16.74 -8.66
C ASP A 307 0.69 -15.58 -7.92
N LEU A 308 1.47 -14.75 -8.62
CA LEU A 308 2.03 -13.52 -8.06
C LEU A 308 0.92 -12.53 -7.73
N TYR A 309 -0.08 -12.40 -8.58
CA TYR A 309 -1.25 -11.56 -8.32
C TYR A 309 -2.05 -12.06 -7.11
N LEU A 310 -2.31 -13.37 -7.03
CA LEU A 310 -3.03 -13.98 -5.91
C LEU A 310 -2.28 -13.89 -4.57
N ARG A 311 -0.95 -13.88 -4.58
CA ARG A 311 -0.13 -13.68 -3.37
C ARG A 311 -0.29 -12.28 -2.79
N TYR A 312 -0.55 -11.28 -3.62
CA TYR A 312 -0.75 -9.89 -3.24
C TYR A 312 -2.22 -9.49 -3.17
N ALA A 313 -3.13 -10.34 -3.68
CA ALA A 313 -4.54 -10.16 -3.41
C ALA A 313 -4.72 -10.01 -1.90
N PRO A 314 -5.35 -8.92 -1.41
CA PRO A 314 -5.57 -8.76 0.00
C PRO A 314 -6.23 -10.04 0.48
N LYS A 315 -5.58 -10.78 1.39
CA LYS A 315 -6.20 -11.96 2.02
C LYS A 315 -7.61 -11.53 2.35
N PRO A 316 -8.65 -12.21 1.87
CA PRO A 316 -10.02 -11.84 2.16
C PRO A 316 -10.03 -11.64 3.65
N LYS A 317 -10.32 -10.41 4.11
CA LYS A 317 -10.38 -10.11 5.53
C LYS A 317 -11.28 -11.17 6.08
N THR A 318 -10.75 -12.15 6.79
CA THR A 318 -11.56 -13.15 7.49
C THR A 318 -12.62 -12.33 8.17
N PRO A 319 -13.92 -12.53 7.84
CA PRO A 319 -14.96 -11.64 8.31
C PRO A 319 -14.74 -11.51 9.81
N ASN A 320 -14.42 -10.29 10.25
CA ASN A 320 -13.99 -10.06 11.63
C ASN A 320 -15.06 -10.70 12.48
N CYS A 321 -14.72 -11.80 13.15
CA CYS A 321 -15.69 -12.51 13.99
C CYS A 321 -16.33 -11.43 14.88
N PRO A 322 -17.65 -11.20 14.81
CA PRO A 322 -18.29 -10.09 15.51
C PRO A 322 -17.99 -10.08 17.00
N VAL A 323 -17.75 -11.26 17.58
CA VAL A 323 -17.30 -11.43 18.98
C VAL A 323 -15.90 -10.88 19.20
N SER A 324 -14.96 -11.13 18.28
CA SER A 324 -13.58 -10.60 18.41
C SER A 324 -13.53 -9.10 18.18
N SER A 325 -14.36 -8.58 17.27
CA SER A 325 -14.52 -7.14 17.04
C SER A 325 -15.11 -6.43 18.24
N LEU A 326 -16.13 -7.02 18.89
CA LEU A 326 -16.71 -6.52 20.12
C LEU A 326 -15.66 -6.45 21.23
N LYS A 327 -14.91 -7.53 21.48
CA LYS A 327 -13.85 -7.57 22.51
C LYS A 327 -12.77 -6.53 22.25
N LYS A 328 -12.31 -6.38 21.00
CA LYS A 328 -11.31 -5.35 20.63
C LYS A 328 -11.82 -3.94 20.87
N ALA A 329 -13.08 -3.67 20.53
CA ALA A 329 -13.68 -2.36 20.73
C ALA A 329 -13.82 -2.02 22.22
N LEU A 330 -14.27 -2.98 23.04
CA LEU A 330 -14.41 -2.81 24.50
C LEU A 330 -13.06 -2.63 25.20
N ASN A 331 -12.00 -3.29 24.71
CA ASN A 331 -10.65 -3.13 25.26
C ASN A 331 -9.99 -1.79 24.88
N LYS A 332 -10.42 -1.19 23.77
CA LYS A 332 -9.85 0.07 23.24
C LYS A 332 -10.36 1.31 23.98
N HIS A 333 -11.55 1.23 24.58
CA HIS A 333 -12.21 2.33 25.29
C HIS A 333 -12.80 1.80 26.60
N SER A 334 -12.11 2.04 27.70
CA SER A 334 -12.54 1.62 29.05
C SER A 334 -13.76 2.38 29.61
N LEU A 335 -14.20 3.44 28.93
CA LEU A 335 -15.22 4.39 29.42
C LEU A 335 -16.61 4.22 28.82
N PHE A 336 -16.91 3.12 28.13
CA PHE A 336 -18.26 2.91 27.60
C PHE A 336 -19.30 2.74 28.71
N ASP A 337 -20.38 3.51 28.60
CA ASP A 337 -21.54 3.37 29.47
C ASP A 337 -22.33 2.06 29.19
N THR A 338 -23.26 1.73 30.07
CA THR A 338 -24.09 0.51 29.94
C THR A 338 -24.93 0.51 28.65
N LYS A 339 -25.42 1.66 28.18
CA LYS A 339 -26.16 1.78 26.92
C LYS A 339 -25.28 1.49 25.72
N GLN A 340 -24.08 2.05 25.68
CA GLN A 340 -23.12 1.83 24.58
C GLN A 340 -22.71 0.35 24.51
N LYS A 341 -22.37 -0.27 25.64
CA LYS A 341 -22.06 -1.71 25.72
C LYS A 341 -23.23 -2.58 25.24
N ALA A 342 -24.44 -2.27 25.63
CA ALA A 342 -25.65 -2.97 25.22
C ALA A 342 -25.89 -2.86 23.70
N ASN A 343 -25.72 -1.66 23.11
CA ASN A 343 -25.84 -1.46 21.66
C ASN A 343 -24.78 -2.24 20.86
N MET A 344 -23.54 -2.24 21.34
CA MET A 344 -22.47 -3.01 20.71
C MET A 344 -22.73 -4.52 20.78
N ALA A 345 -23.25 -5.01 21.90
CA ALA A 345 -23.65 -6.40 22.06
C ALA A 345 -24.82 -6.76 21.12
N LEU A 346 -25.84 -5.90 20.98
CA LEU A 346 -26.93 -6.11 20.03
C LEU A 346 -26.42 -6.25 18.60
N LYS A 347 -25.55 -5.35 18.16
CA LYS A 347 -24.92 -5.42 16.82
C LYS A 347 -24.08 -6.68 16.62
N ALA A 348 -23.43 -7.17 17.65
CA ALA A 348 -22.66 -8.42 17.58
C ALA A 348 -23.62 -9.64 17.51
N ILE A 349 -24.70 -9.66 18.26
CA ILE A 349 -25.71 -10.72 18.27
C ILE A 349 -26.38 -10.81 16.88
N THR A 350 -26.88 -9.70 16.35
CA THR A 350 -27.54 -9.67 15.03
C THR A 350 -26.64 -10.12 13.89
N LYS A 351 -25.33 -9.91 13.98
CA LYS A 351 -24.36 -10.35 12.97
C LYS A 351 -23.86 -11.78 13.15
N SER A 352 -23.96 -12.33 14.37
CA SER A 352 -23.34 -13.64 14.71
C SER A 352 -24.34 -14.79 14.74
N ILE A 353 -25.65 -14.52 14.90
CA ILE A 353 -26.67 -15.53 15.13
C ILE A 353 -27.65 -15.54 13.95
N PRO A 354 -27.48 -16.43 12.98
CA PRO A 354 -28.36 -16.51 11.81
C PRO A 354 -29.77 -16.92 12.17
N SER A 355 -29.94 -17.66 13.26
CA SER A 355 -31.26 -18.14 13.78
C SER A 355 -32.03 -17.09 14.59
N LEU A 356 -31.45 -15.87 14.78
CA LEU A 356 -32.07 -14.78 15.51
C LEU A 356 -33.32 -14.28 14.79
N LYS A 357 -34.47 -14.26 15.50
CA LYS A 357 -35.72 -13.63 15.05
C LYS A 357 -35.87 -12.25 15.67
N HIS A 358 -35.89 -12.21 17.01
CA HIS A 358 -36.11 -11.00 17.77
C HIS A 358 -35.17 -10.90 18.96
N CYS A 359 -34.86 -9.67 19.38
CA CYS A 359 -34.01 -9.44 20.53
C CYS A 359 -34.44 -8.17 21.27
N ILE A 360 -34.54 -8.25 22.61
CA ILE A 360 -34.69 -7.08 23.47
C ILE A 360 -33.55 -7.09 24.50
N ILE A 361 -32.95 -5.96 24.76
CA ILE A 361 -31.95 -5.79 25.81
C ILE A 361 -32.51 -4.84 26.86
N PHE A 362 -32.52 -5.30 28.10
CA PHE A 362 -33.03 -4.56 29.25
C PHE A 362 -31.85 -4.11 30.14
N LYS A 363 -32.04 -2.98 30.78
CA LYS A 363 -31.25 -2.54 31.92
C LYS A 363 -32.07 -2.77 33.19
N HIS A 364 -31.51 -3.48 34.15
CA HIS A 364 -32.06 -3.62 35.49
C HIS A 364 -31.20 -2.82 36.44
N ALA A 365 -31.79 -1.84 37.12
CA ALA A 365 -31.18 -1.02 38.15
C ALA A 365 -32.25 -0.51 39.11
N ASN A 366 -31.95 -0.38 40.42
CA ASN A 366 -32.87 0.13 41.43
C ASN A 366 -34.22 -0.57 41.38
N HIS A 367 -34.24 -1.90 41.32
CA HIS A 367 -35.45 -2.76 41.24
C HIS A 367 -36.38 -2.47 40.06
N LYS A 368 -35.91 -1.74 39.03
CA LYS A 368 -36.68 -1.46 37.81
C LYS A 368 -36.00 -2.07 36.61
N THR A 369 -36.78 -2.74 35.75
CA THR A 369 -36.28 -3.28 34.47
C THR A 369 -36.86 -2.45 33.35
N LEU A 370 -35.97 -1.81 32.55
CA LEU A 370 -36.33 -0.93 31.45
C LEU A 370 -35.74 -1.45 30.13
N PRO A 371 -36.52 -1.54 29.07
CA PRO A 371 -35.96 -1.89 27.75
C PRO A 371 -35.04 -0.76 27.25
N LEU A 372 -33.82 -1.11 26.83
CA LEU A 372 -32.85 -0.19 26.24
C LEU A 372 -32.91 -0.22 24.72
N TYR A 373 -32.85 -1.40 24.16
CA TYR A 373 -32.80 -1.64 22.72
C TYR A 373 -33.64 -2.84 22.36
N GLN A 374 -34.17 -2.82 21.15
CA GLN A 374 -34.91 -3.95 20.58
C GLN A 374 -34.60 -4.09 19.10
N SER A 375 -34.73 -5.31 18.58
CA SER A 375 -34.62 -5.65 17.17
C SER A 375 -35.64 -6.71 16.81
N GLY A 376 -36.40 -6.49 15.74
CA GLY A 376 -37.35 -7.42 15.18
C GLY A 376 -38.80 -7.27 15.68
N TYR A 377 -39.01 -6.91 16.95
CA TYR A 377 -40.36 -6.75 17.48
C TYR A 377 -41.04 -5.43 17.07
N GLU A 378 -42.36 -5.42 16.98
CA GLU A 378 -43.17 -4.21 16.87
C GLU A 378 -43.15 -3.44 18.19
N ILE A 379 -42.83 -2.14 18.15
CA ILE A 379 -42.68 -1.29 19.34
C ILE A 379 -43.94 -1.29 20.19
N ASN A 380 -45.14 -1.26 19.56
CA ASN A 380 -46.41 -1.23 20.27
C ASN A 380 -46.68 -2.52 21.06
N LYS A 381 -46.33 -3.68 20.51
CA LYS A 381 -46.47 -4.97 21.20
C LYS A 381 -45.53 -5.05 22.41
N VAL A 382 -44.28 -4.57 22.28
CA VAL A 382 -43.31 -4.55 23.37
C VAL A 382 -43.76 -3.65 24.52
N LYS A 383 -44.44 -2.53 24.24
CA LYS A 383 -45.00 -1.62 25.25
C LYS A 383 -46.17 -2.22 26.02
N MET A 384 -46.90 -3.18 25.46
CA MET A 384 -48.06 -3.83 26.14
C MET A 384 -47.62 -4.85 27.19
N VAL A 385 -46.36 -5.30 27.15
CA VAL A 385 -45.81 -6.24 28.14
C VAL A 385 -45.45 -5.52 29.43
N LYS A 386 -45.89 -6.07 30.57
CA LYS A 386 -45.57 -5.51 31.89
C LYS A 386 -44.21 -6.04 32.39
N TRP A 387 -43.13 -5.47 31.90
CA TRP A 387 -41.76 -5.93 32.18
C TRP A 387 -41.34 -5.82 33.64
N ASN A 388 -41.98 -4.97 34.44
CA ASN A 388 -41.69 -4.76 35.87
C ASN A 388 -42.54 -5.63 36.82
N THR A 389 -43.41 -6.53 36.32
CA THR A 389 -44.12 -7.47 37.16
C THR A 389 -43.18 -8.55 37.70
N HIS A 390 -43.46 -9.03 38.90
CA HIS A 390 -42.69 -10.10 39.54
C HIS A 390 -42.73 -11.39 38.73
N SER A 391 -41.76 -11.51 37.81
CA SER A 391 -41.49 -12.74 37.09
C SER A 391 -40.36 -13.49 37.82
N SER A 392 -40.58 -14.75 38.10
CA SER A 392 -39.59 -15.57 38.80
C SER A 392 -38.30 -15.68 38.00
N VAL A 393 -38.39 -15.67 36.70
CA VAL A 393 -37.22 -15.74 35.82
C VAL A 393 -36.45 -14.40 35.79
N PHE A 394 -37.14 -13.26 35.69
CA PHE A 394 -36.47 -11.93 35.71
C PHE A 394 -35.88 -11.64 37.07
N SER A 395 -36.50 -12.08 38.18
CA SER A 395 -35.95 -11.97 39.50
C SER A 395 -34.60 -12.70 39.63
N LYS A 396 -34.52 -13.94 39.13
CA LYS A 396 -33.24 -14.70 39.10
C LYS A 396 -32.18 -14.05 38.21
N LEU A 397 -32.56 -13.57 37.01
CA LEU A 397 -31.67 -12.92 36.09
C LEU A 397 -31.12 -11.57 36.58
N SER A 398 -31.85 -10.88 37.44
CA SER A 398 -31.41 -9.61 38.05
C SER A 398 -30.45 -9.80 39.20
N GLN A 399 -30.57 -10.92 39.93
CA GLN A 399 -29.73 -11.21 41.11
C GLN A 399 -28.40 -11.85 40.75
N GLN A 400 -28.36 -12.71 39.75
CA GLN A 400 -27.16 -13.45 39.35
C GLN A 400 -26.98 -13.44 37.81
N ALA A 401 -25.72 -13.41 37.37
CA ALA A 401 -25.39 -13.63 35.94
C ALA A 401 -25.77 -15.08 35.57
N THR A 402 -26.87 -15.24 34.88
CA THR A 402 -27.51 -16.55 34.62
C THR A 402 -27.90 -16.64 33.15
N ALA A 403 -28.01 -17.87 32.65
CA ALA A 403 -28.50 -18.17 31.32
C ALA A 403 -29.61 -19.21 31.41
N VAL A 404 -30.76 -18.92 30.81
CA VAL A 404 -31.90 -19.81 30.74
C VAL A 404 -32.30 -19.99 29.28
N HIS A 405 -32.55 -21.23 28.87
CA HIS A 405 -32.96 -21.57 27.52
C HIS A 405 -34.25 -22.35 27.57
N PHE A 406 -35.28 -21.84 26.93
CA PHE A 406 -36.55 -22.49 26.75
C PHE A 406 -36.69 -22.99 25.30
N SER A 407 -36.74 -24.30 25.13
CA SER A 407 -37.10 -24.93 23.87
C SER A 407 -38.60 -24.75 23.56
N ASN A 408 -39.01 -25.01 22.32
CA ASN A 408 -40.45 -24.94 21.95
C ASN A 408 -41.36 -25.72 22.90
N LYS A 409 -40.92 -26.90 23.36
CA LYS A 409 -41.71 -27.76 24.27
C LYS A 409 -41.79 -27.21 25.70
N THR A 410 -40.70 -26.55 26.15
CA THR A 410 -40.64 -26.01 27.53
C THR A 410 -41.15 -24.57 27.62
N LEU A 411 -41.27 -23.86 26.50
CA LEU A 411 -41.71 -22.47 26.47
C LEU A 411 -43.21 -22.35 26.85
N GLU A 412 -44.04 -23.28 26.42
CA GLU A 412 -45.47 -23.29 26.76
C GLU A 412 -45.70 -23.49 28.26
N SER A 413 -44.96 -24.38 28.89
CA SER A 413 -45.05 -24.61 30.35
C SER A 413 -44.37 -23.47 31.16
N ALA A 414 -43.47 -22.70 30.58
CA ALA A 414 -42.75 -21.61 31.23
C ALA A 414 -43.50 -20.26 31.19
N GLN A 415 -44.64 -20.15 30.49
CA GLN A 415 -45.36 -18.88 30.33
C GLN A 415 -45.74 -18.22 31.68
N VAL A 416 -46.06 -19.00 32.68
CA VAL A 416 -46.38 -18.51 34.05
C VAL A 416 -45.18 -17.85 34.75
N SER A 417 -43.95 -18.19 34.33
CA SER A 417 -42.73 -17.66 34.93
C SER A 417 -42.21 -16.41 34.19
N LEU A 418 -42.77 -16.08 33.04
CA LEU A 418 -42.39 -14.92 32.21
C LEU A 418 -43.18 -13.65 32.65
N PRO A 419 -42.71 -12.44 32.22
CA PRO A 419 -43.45 -11.21 32.47
C PRO A 419 -44.86 -11.24 31.85
N TYR A 420 -45.82 -10.63 32.53
CA TYR A 420 -47.23 -10.64 32.08
C TYR A 420 -47.40 -10.02 30.70
N GLY A 421 -48.00 -10.77 29.79
CA GLY A 421 -48.21 -10.39 28.39
C GLY A 421 -47.05 -10.72 27.46
N ALA A 422 -45.97 -11.33 27.96
CA ALA A 422 -44.84 -11.75 27.15
C ALA A 422 -45.20 -12.88 26.16
N ASP A 423 -46.18 -13.69 26.49
CA ASP A 423 -46.77 -14.71 25.61
C ASP A 423 -47.30 -14.13 24.30
N LYS A 424 -47.82 -12.89 24.31
CA LYS A 424 -48.42 -12.22 23.17
C LYS A 424 -47.38 -11.71 22.13
N ILE A 425 -46.14 -11.61 22.51
CA ILE A 425 -45.06 -11.13 21.62
C ILE A 425 -44.23 -12.27 21.05
N LEU A 426 -44.26 -13.45 21.65
CA LEU A 426 -43.52 -14.62 21.20
C LEU A 426 -44.20 -15.26 19.98
N GLU A 427 -43.39 -15.64 19.01
CA GLU A 427 -43.88 -16.34 17.81
C GLU A 427 -44.06 -17.85 18.10
N LYS A 428 -45.03 -18.45 17.40
CA LYS A 428 -45.19 -19.90 17.40
C LYS A 428 -43.92 -20.57 16.86
N ASN A 429 -43.52 -21.69 17.48
CA ASN A 429 -42.35 -22.47 17.10
C ASN A 429 -41.01 -21.71 17.24
N SER A 430 -40.92 -20.76 18.15
CA SER A 430 -39.68 -20.10 18.52
C SER A 430 -39.06 -20.71 19.79
N GLN A 431 -37.76 -20.48 19.98
CA GLN A 431 -37.05 -20.78 21.22
C GLN A 431 -36.69 -19.45 21.89
N LEU A 432 -36.71 -19.42 23.22
CA LEU A 432 -36.37 -18.22 23.97
C LEU A 432 -35.11 -18.46 24.79
N VAL A 433 -34.10 -17.60 24.58
CA VAL A 433 -32.87 -17.58 25.36
C VAL A 433 -32.79 -16.30 26.16
N LEU A 434 -32.69 -16.45 27.46
CA LEU A 434 -32.55 -15.37 28.41
C LEU A 434 -31.14 -15.42 29.00
N LEU A 435 -30.41 -14.31 28.96
CA LEU A 435 -29.06 -14.20 29.49
C LEU A 435 -28.96 -12.93 30.32
N SER A 436 -28.21 -12.96 31.40
CA SER A 436 -27.93 -11.76 32.17
C SER A 436 -26.44 -11.62 32.49
N THR A 437 -26.01 -10.39 32.64
CA THR A 437 -24.63 -10.07 33.08
C THR A 437 -24.58 -8.76 33.86
N GLN A 438 -23.78 -8.69 34.87
CA GLN A 438 -23.49 -7.44 35.58
C GLN A 438 -22.50 -6.61 34.76
N VAL A 439 -22.86 -5.37 34.44
CA VAL A 439 -22.03 -4.42 33.69
C VAL A 439 -21.36 -3.43 34.62
N THR A 440 -22.00 -3.10 35.75
CA THR A 440 -21.47 -2.34 36.88
C THR A 440 -21.95 -2.96 38.16
N GLN A 441 -21.41 -2.54 39.34
CA GLN A 441 -21.87 -3.04 40.62
C GLN A 441 -23.36 -2.83 40.90
N LYS A 442 -24.01 -1.85 40.25
CA LYS A 442 -25.40 -1.48 40.43
C LYS A 442 -26.32 -1.76 39.23
N GLU A 443 -25.76 -2.24 38.11
CA GLU A 443 -26.51 -2.38 36.88
C GLU A 443 -26.31 -3.76 36.27
N THR A 444 -27.42 -4.46 36.03
CA THR A 444 -27.47 -5.74 35.32
C THR A 444 -28.12 -5.52 33.93
N VAL A 445 -27.54 -6.12 32.90
CA VAL A 445 -28.12 -6.15 31.55
C VAL A 445 -28.71 -7.53 31.31
N ILE A 446 -29.99 -7.55 30.91
CA ILE A 446 -30.73 -8.78 30.61
C ILE A 446 -31.01 -8.80 29.12
N PHE A 447 -30.73 -9.94 28.48
CA PHE A 447 -30.95 -10.20 27.08
C PHE A 447 -32.13 -11.15 26.93
N TRP A 448 -33.13 -10.72 26.19
CA TRP A 448 -34.27 -11.50 25.73
C TRP A 448 -34.06 -11.77 24.27
N ILE A 449 -33.81 -13.02 23.92
CA ILE A 449 -33.42 -13.42 22.56
C ILE A 449 -34.37 -14.51 22.09
N GLU A 450 -35.14 -14.19 21.07
CA GLU A 450 -36.04 -15.15 20.40
C GLU A 450 -35.35 -15.66 19.14
N THR A 451 -35.30 -16.97 18.99
CA THR A 451 -34.63 -17.64 17.88
C THR A 451 -35.55 -18.62 17.17
N SER A 452 -35.21 -18.97 15.93
CA SER A 452 -35.91 -20.04 15.20
C SER A 452 -35.55 -21.43 15.77
N ALA A 453 -36.26 -22.45 15.31
CA ALA A 453 -35.99 -23.85 15.65
C ALA A 453 -34.59 -24.34 15.24
N ALA A 454 -33.92 -23.63 14.33
CA ALA A 454 -32.56 -23.93 13.88
C ALA A 454 -31.46 -23.51 14.87
N PHE A 455 -31.81 -22.92 16.03
CA PHE A 455 -30.84 -22.51 17.06
C PHE A 455 -30.11 -23.73 17.65
N ASN A 456 -28.82 -23.68 17.68
CA ASN A 456 -27.94 -24.78 18.06
C ASN A 456 -26.97 -24.45 19.18
N GLN A 457 -26.23 -25.43 19.68
CA GLN A 457 -25.25 -25.28 20.77
C GLN A 457 -24.12 -24.32 20.45
N LYS A 458 -23.73 -24.18 19.17
CA LYS A 458 -22.70 -23.24 18.71
C LYS A 458 -23.20 -21.80 18.85
N ASP A 459 -24.46 -21.54 18.45
CA ASP A 459 -25.12 -20.25 18.59
C ASP A 459 -25.23 -19.85 20.05
N TYR A 460 -25.65 -20.79 20.91
CA TYR A 460 -25.74 -20.59 22.36
C TYR A 460 -24.39 -20.23 22.99
N THR A 461 -23.34 -20.95 22.59
CA THR A 461 -21.97 -20.66 23.05
C THR A 461 -21.49 -19.27 22.58
N THR A 462 -21.87 -18.88 21.37
CA THR A 462 -21.54 -17.57 20.80
C THR A 462 -22.27 -16.45 21.56
N LEU A 463 -23.55 -16.62 21.89
CA LEU A 463 -24.31 -15.69 22.72
C LEU A 463 -23.66 -15.50 24.10
N LYS A 464 -23.29 -16.59 24.78
CA LYS A 464 -22.57 -16.51 26.05
C LYS A 464 -21.28 -15.72 25.96
N LYS A 465 -20.48 -15.92 24.89
CA LYS A 465 -19.24 -15.17 24.66
C LYS A 465 -19.48 -13.67 24.44
N ILE A 466 -20.58 -13.29 23.76
CA ILE A 466 -20.94 -11.89 23.55
C ILE A 466 -21.37 -11.25 24.87
N VAL A 467 -22.26 -11.92 25.62
CA VAL A 467 -22.78 -11.42 26.90
C VAL A 467 -21.67 -11.31 27.95
N SER A 468 -20.78 -12.30 28.04
CA SER A 468 -19.63 -12.25 28.94
C SER A 468 -18.60 -11.16 28.56
N ALA A 469 -18.53 -10.76 27.29
CA ALA A 469 -17.60 -9.72 26.87
C ALA A 469 -17.92 -8.33 27.43
N ILE A 470 -19.20 -8.05 27.72
CA ILE A 470 -19.65 -6.76 28.29
C ILE A 470 -19.74 -6.79 29.83
N SER A 471 -19.45 -7.93 30.48
CA SER A 471 -19.46 -8.05 31.94
C SER A 471 -18.44 -7.14 32.59
N HIS A 472 -18.76 -6.71 33.80
CA HIS A 472 -17.79 -6.08 34.69
C HIS A 472 -16.69 -7.08 35.01
N ARG A 473 -15.47 -6.84 34.51
CA ARG A 473 -14.30 -7.52 35.04
C ARG A 473 -13.97 -6.83 36.37
N ALA A 474 -14.15 -7.53 37.48
CA ALA A 474 -13.47 -7.13 38.69
C ALA A 474 -11.97 -7.10 38.37
N ALA A 475 -11.33 -5.94 38.57
CA ALA A 475 -9.91 -5.73 38.37
C ALA A 475 -9.11 -6.62 39.32
#